data_0730a4718228e0018c46008d1d381e2f
#
_entry.id   0730a4718228e0018c46008d1d381e2f
#
_cell.length_a   1.000
_cell.length_b   1.000
_cell.length_c   1.000
_cell.angle_alpha   90.00
_cell.angle_beta   90.00
_cell.angle_gamma   90.00
#
_symmetry.space_group_name_H-M   'P 1'
#
loop_
_entity.id
_entity.type
_entity.pdbx_description
1 polymer ?
#
loop_
_entity_poly.entity_id
_entity_poly.type
_entity_poly.pdbx_seq_one_letter_code
_entity_poly.pdbx_strand_id
1 'polypeptide(L)'
;MTERIAGFKGEYLWELDIADHQLCALAGAIPAERYDWRPADGARSVSEVIVHIAAGNFALLDMAGVQARPDIYPTPAPQAAERFFALIMQNQALEKNVRAKADAVKMLKASLSAVRDAFTQATGDELDRAGRFFGEPTSVRRVYLRILAHGHEHMGQLVAYVRTMGMTAPWPDPMEMVKSRLAHAAPVVDSARQ
;
A
#
# COMPACT_ATOMS: atom_id res chain seq x y z
N MET A 1 19.99 -14.08 7.55
CA MET A 1 19.83 -13.00 6.55
C MET A 1 19.44 -13.67 5.25
N THR A 2 18.21 -13.54 4.82
CA THR A 2 17.77 -14.06 3.51
C THR A 2 18.51 -13.27 2.44
N GLU A 3 19.18 -13.97 1.52
CA GLU A 3 19.87 -13.36 0.39
C GLU A 3 18.87 -12.55 -0.41
N ARG A 4 19.12 -11.25 -0.55
CA ARG A 4 18.21 -10.36 -1.29
C ARG A 4 18.24 -10.73 -2.77
N ILE A 5 17.08 -10.97 -3.35
CA ILE A 5 16.95 -11.18 -4.80
C ILE A 5 17.49 -9.92 -5.49
N ALA A 6 18.44 -10.09 -6.42
CA ALA A 6 19.03 -8.96 -7.15
C ALA A 6 18.09 -8.40 -8.23
N GLY A 7 18.34 -7.14 -8.62
CA GLY A 7 17.64 -6.45 -9.70
C GLY A 7 16.23 -6.00 -9.34
N PHE A 8 15.48 -5.59 -10.37
CA PHE A 8 14.13 -5.00 -10.20
C PHE A 8 13.19 -5.82 -9.32
N LYS A 9 13.24 -7.15 -9.43
CA LYS A 9 12.37 -8.02 -8.64
C LYS A 9 12.69 -7.94 -7.14
N GLY A 10 13.95 -7.90 -6.77
CA GLY A 10 14.39 -7.75 -5.39
C GLY A 10 14.11 -6.37 -4.82
N GLU A 11 14.34 -5.33 -5.62
CA GLU A 11 14.07 -3.94 -5.25
C GLU A 11 12.57 -3.71 -5.01
N TYR A 12 11.73 -4.22 -5.90
CA TYR A 12 10.27 -4.13 -5.77
C TYR A 12 9.75 -4.84 -4.51
N LEU A 13 10.20 -6.08 -4.27
CA LEU A 13 9.78 -6.84 -3.09
C LEU A 13 10.22 -6.17 -1.79
N TRP A 14 11.41 -5.58 -1.78
CA TRP A 14 11.88 -4.82 -0.63
C TRP A 14 11.02 -3.59 -0.36
N GLU A 15 10.69 -2.82 -1.40
CA GLU A 15 9.81 -1.64 -1.25
C GLU A 15 8.39 -2.05 -0.85
N LEU A 16 7.90 -3.18 -1.37
CA LEU A 16 6.61 -3.74 -0.95
C LEU A 16 6.62 -4.15 0.52
N ASP A 17 7.74 -4.69 1.04
CA ASP A 17 7.89 -5.02 2.46
C ASP A 17 7.78 -3.78 3.36
N ILE A 18 8.42 -2.68 2.93
CA ILE A 18 8.34 -1.41 3.64
C ILE A 18 6.91 -0.88 3.64
N ALA A 19 6.26 -0.85 2.48
CA ALA A 19 4.88 -0.39 2.32
C ALA A 19 3.89 -1.23 3.14
N ASP A 20 4.01 -2.56 3.10
CA ASP A 20 3.19 -3.49 3.86
C ASP A 20 3.32 -3.23 5.36
N HIS A 21 4.56 -3.18 5.87
CA HIS A 21 4.83 -2.92 7.28
C HIS A 21 4.22 -1.59 7.74
N GLN A 22 4.45 -0.51 6.99
CA GLN A 22 3.99 0.83 7.35
C GLN A 22 2.46 0.97 7.24
N LEU A 23 1.84 0.46 6.18
CA LEU A 23 0.38 0.49 6.00
C LEU A 23 -0.34 -0.33 7.07
N CYS A 24 0.15 -1.53 7.36
CA CYS A 24 -0.42 -2.38 8.40
C CYS A 24 -0.23 -1.77 9.80
N ALA A 25 0.91 -1.15 10.07
CA ALA A 25 1.17 -0.45 11.32
C ALA A 25 0.23 0.76 11.51
N LEU A 26 0.06 1.61 10.47
CA LEU A 26 -0.89 2.73 10.49
C LEU A 26 -2.32 2.26 10.73
N ALA A 27 -2.79 1.30 9.94
CA ALA A 27 -4.14 0.76 10.09
C ALA A 27 -4.34 0.14 11.48
N GLY A 28 -3.34 -0.53 12.03
CA GLY A 28 -3.38 -1.10 13.38
C GLY A 28 -3.41 -0.05 14.49
N ALA A 29 -2.65 1.04 14.35
CA ALA A 29 -2.51 2.08 15.37
C ALA A 29 -3.76 2.99 15.50
N ILE A 30 -4.51 3.20 14.42
CA ILE A 30 -5.72 4.03 14.45
C ILE A 30 -6.81 3.30 15.26
N PRO A 31 -7.39 3.92 16.32
CA PRO A 31 -8.46 3.32 17.10
C PRO A 31 -9.72 3.03 16.26
N ALA A 32 -10.47 1.99 16.62
CA ALA A 32 -11.64 1.56 15.84
C ALA A 32 -12.71 2.66 15.71
N GLU A 33 -12.93 3.43 16.76
CA GLU A 33 -13.86 4.55 16.78
C GLU A 33 -13.46 5.71 15.86
N ARG A 34 -12.25 5.72 15.35
CA ARG A 34 -11.76 6.71 14.38
C ARG A 34 -11.83 6.25 12.92
N TYR A 35 -12.32 5.04 12.67
CA TYR A 35 -12.38 4.51 11.31
C TYR A 35 -13.39 5.22 10.40
N ASP A 36 -14.44 5.83 10.99
CA ASP A 36 -15.40 6.69 10.27
C ASP A 36 -14.97 8.16 10.18
N TRP A 37 -13.88 8.54 10.86
CA TRP A 37 -13.39 9.91 10.83
C TRP A 37 -12.89 10.28 9.42
N ARG A 38 -13.17 11.53 9.02
CA ARG A 38 -12.70 12.14 7.78
C ARG A 38 -12.34 13.62 8.03
N PRO A 39 -11.39 14.20 7.28
CA PRO A 39 -10.94 15.58 7.53
C PRO A 39 -11.98 16.63 7.13
N ALA A 40 -12.86 16.32 6.17
CA ALA A 40 -13.91 17.20 5.68
C ALA A 40 -15.00 16.39 4.98
N ASP A 41 -16.15 17.03 4.74
CA ASP A 41 -17.21 16.46 3.91
C ASP A 41 -16.70 16.19 2.50
N GLY A 42 -17.08 15.04 1.93
CA GLY A 42 -16.62 14.59 0.62
C GLY A 42 -15.24 13.92 0.61
N ALA A 43 -14.44 14.04 1.67
CA ALA A 43 -13.20 13.28 1.80
C ALA A 43 -13.50 11.82 2.21
N ARG A 44 -12.62 10.90 1.81
CA ARG A 44 -12.68 9.52 2.30
C ARG A 44 -12.45 9.48 3.83
N SER A 45 -13.17 8.61 4.53
CA SER A 45 -12.86 8.27 5.91
C SER A 45 -11.61 7.38 6.00
N VAL A 46 -11.11 7.15 7.21
CA VAL A 46 -9.99 6.23 7.46
C VAL A 46 -10.28 4.85 6.87
N SER A 47 -11.46 4.26 7.17
CA SER A 47 -11.84 2.96 6.60
C SER A 47 -11.88 2.99 5.09
N GLU A 48 -12.49 4.02 4.50
CA GLU A 48 -12.58 4.18 3.05
C GLU A 48 -11.20 4.29 2.38
N VAL A 49 -10.22 4.96 3.00
CA VAL A 49 -8.83 5.01 2.46
C VAL A 49 -8.18 3.64 2.53
N ILE A 50 -8.29 2.93 3.66
CA ILE A 50 -7.69 1.60 3.82
C ILE A 50 -8.30 0.60 2.83
N VAL A 51 -9.62 0.61 2.69
CA VAL A 51 -10.33 -0.25 1.74
C VAL A 51 -10.01 0.13 0.30
N HIS A 52 -9.85 1.43 -0.01
CA HIS A 52 -9.43 1.92 -1.31
C HIS A 52 -8.07 1.38 -1.73
N ILE A 53 -7.09 1.38 -0.82
CA ILE A 53 -5.77 0.76 -1.08
C ILE A 53 -5.94 -0.72 -1.41
N ALA A 54 -6.68 -1.46 -0.58
CA ALA A 54 -6.87 -2.89 -0.75
C ALA A 54 -7.61 -3.23 -2.06
N ALA A 55 -8.70 -2.55 -2.33
CA ALA A 55 -9.49 -2.73 -3.56
C ALA A 55 -8.68 -2.31 -4.80
N GLY A 56 -7.90 -1.23 -4.70
CA GLY A 56 -6.96 -0.79 -5.73
C GLY A 56 -5.90 -1.85 -6.05
N ASN A 57 -5.33 -2.49 -5.04
CA ASN A 57 -4.38 -3.59 -5.23
C ASN A 57 -5.00 -4.74 -6.03
N PHE A 58 -6.22 -5.18 -5.68
CA PHE A 58 -6.90 -6.25 -6.40
C PHE A 58 -7.27 -5.84 -7.84
N ALA A 59 -7.74 -4.61 -8.03
CA ALA A 59 -8.07 -4.12 -9.38
C ALA A 59 -6.82 -4.00 -10.27
N LEU A 60 -5.68 -3.55 -9.71
CA LEU A 60 -4.42 -3.47 -10.43
C LEU A 60 -3.85 -4.86 -10.74
N LEU A 61 -3.97 -5.82 -9.82
CA LEU A 61 -3.62 -7.22 -10.09
C LEU A 61 -4.45 -7.79 -11.25
N ASP A 62 -5.75 -7.48 -11.28
CA ASP A 62 -6.60 -7.88 -12.39
C ASP A 62 -6.14 -7.29 -13.74
N MET A 63 -5.74 -6.01 -13.75
CA MET A 63 -5.13 -5.37 -14.94
C MET A 63 -3.78 -5.99 -15.33
N ALA A 64 -3.04 -6.56 -14.37
CA ALA A 64 -1.84 -7.34 -14.62
C ALA A 64 -2.14 -8.76 -15.13
N GLY A 65 -3.40 -9.17 -15.17
CA GLY A 65 -3.85 -10.50 -15.59
C GLY A 65 -3.91 -11.52 -14.45
N VAL A 66 -3.88 -11.07 -13.20
CA VAL A 66 -3.94 -11.93 -12.00
C VAL A 66 -5.31 -11.83 -11.35
N GLN A 67 -6.08 -12.90 -11.39
CA GLN A 67 -7.40 -12.99 -10.74
C GLN A 67 -7.24 -13.31 -9.24
N ALA A 68 -6.86 -12.31 -8.45
CA ALA A 68 -6.61 -12.51 -7.02
C ALA A 68 -7.89 -12.66 -6.16
N ARG A 69 -9.02 -12.11 -6.62
CA ARG A 69 -10.30 -12.14 -5.88
C ARG A 69 -11.49 -12.33 -6.84
N PRO A 70 -11.67 -13.54 -7.39
CA PRO A 70 -12.79 -13.83 -8.31
C PRO A 70 -14.16 -13.70 -7.65
N ASP A 71 -14.25 -13.80 -6.33
CA ASP A 71 -15.46 -13.58 -5.54
C ASP A 71 -15.92 -12.12 -5.52
N ILE A 72 -14.96 -11.18 -5.58
CA ILE A 72 -15.24 -9.72 -5.62
C ILE A 72 -15.27 -9.24 -7.08
N TYR A 73 -14.36 -9.75 -7.91
CA TYR A 73 -14.21 -9.37 -9.32
C TYR A 73 -14.52 -10.59 -10.19
N PRO A 74 -15.77 -10.91 -10.42
CA PRO A 74 -16.16 -12.07 -11.24
C PRO A 74 -15.66 -11.92 -12.68
N THR A 75 -15.69 -13.00 -13.39
CA THR A 75 -15.14 -13.23 -14.75
C THR A 75 -15.22 -12.01 -15.68
N PRO A 76 -14.19 -11.77 -16.51
CA PRO A 76 -14.07 -10.56 -17.31
C PRO A 76 -15.30 -10.26 -18.15
N ALA A 77 -15.71 -9.00 -18.10
CA ALA A 77 -16.56 -8.44 -19.14
C ALA A 77 -15.86 -8.62 -20.49
N PRO A 78 -16.61 -8.84 -21.58
CA PRO A 78 -16.02 -9.14 -22.90
C PRO A 78 -15.13 -8.06 -23.47
N GLN A 79 -15.27 -6.80 -22.97
CA GLN A 79 -14.50 -5.66 -23.42
C GLN A 79 -13.68 -5.03 -22.29
N ALA A 80 -12.42 -4.68 -22.57
CA ALA A 80 -11.50 -4.12 -21.56
C ALA A 80 -12.01 -2.83 -20.91
N ALA A 81 -12.74 -1.99 -21.66
CA ALA A 81 -13.32 -0.75 -21.13
C ALA A 81 -14.47 -1.01 -20.13
N GLU A 82 -15.34 -1.98 -20.41
CA GLU A 82 -16.44 -2.37 -19.52
C GLU A 82 -15.88 -2.99 -18.22
N ARG A 83 -14.84 -3.81 -18.35
CA ARG A 83 -14.17 -4.38 -17.17
C ARG A 83 -13.56 -3.32 -16.28
N PHE A 84 -12.87 -2.35 -16.83
CA PHE A 84 -12.29 -1.25 -16.07
C PHE A 84 -13.37 -0.47 -15.30
N PHE A 85 -14.48 -0.13 -15.97
CA PHE A 85 -15.59 0.56 -15.33
C PHE A 85 -16.20 -0.28 -14.20
N ALA A 86 -16.40 -1.57 -14.42
CA ALA A 86 -16.91 -2.50 -13.41
C ALA A 86 -15.97 -2.57 -12.17
N LEU A 87 -14.65 -2.61 -12.36
CA LEU A 87 -13.67 -2.57 -11.28
C LEU A 87 -13.78 -1.29 -10.44
N ILE A 88 -13.90 -0.13 -11.08
CA ILE A 88 -14.05 1.16 -10.38
C ILE A 88 -15.35 1.20 -9.58
N MET A 89 -16.47 0.79 -10.16
CA MET A 89 -17.75 0.76 -9.46
C MET A 89 -17.73 -0.20 -8.27
N GLN A 90 -17.11 -1.36 -8.43
CA GLN A 90 -16.95 -2.33 -7.36
C GLN A 90 -16.08 -1.79 -6.22
N ASN A 91 -14.98 -1.13 -6.55
CA ASN A 91 -14.11 -0.51 -5.54
C ASN A 91 -14.86 0.56 -4.73
N GLN A 92 -15.65 1.41 -5.38
CA GLN A 92 -16.48 2.41 -4.70
C GLN A 92 -17.52 1.77 -3.78
N ALA A 93 -18.12 0.66 -4.19
CA ALA A 93 -19.06 -0.08 -3.35
C ALA A 93 -18.37 -0.69 -2.11
N LEU A 94 -17.18 -1.26 -2.28
CA LEU A 94 -16.40 -1.80 -1.17
C LEU A 94 -15.99 -0.71 -0.17
N GLU A 95 -15.51 0.45 -0.62
CA GLU A 95 -15.18 1.59 0.23
C GLU A 95 -16.34 2.00 1.15
N LYS A 96 -17.58 1.97 0.63
CA LYS A 96 -18.78 2.35 1.38
C LYS A 96 -19.28 1.26 2.33
N ASN A 97 -19.08 -0.01 1.99
CA ASN A 97 -19.66 -1.14 2.70
C ASN A 97 -18.74 -1.73 3.77
N VAL A 98 -17.41 -1.68 3.58
CA VAL A 98 -16.42 -2.22 4.53
C VAL A 98 -15.97 -1.10 5.47
N ARG A 99 -16.63 -0.97 6.63
CA ARG A 99 -16.42 0.14 7.57
C ARG A 99 -15.72 -0.27 8.87
N ALA A 100 -15.93 -1.51 9.30
CA ALA A 100 -15.34 -2.00 10.54
C ALA A 100 -13.82 -2.14 10.41
N LYS A 101 -13.08 -1.70 11.44
CA LYS A 101 -11.61 -1.81 11.50
C LYS A 101 -11.12 -3.21 11.16
N ALA A 102 -11.72 -4.23 11.78
CA ALA A 102 -11.29 -5.62 11.60
C ALA A 102 -11.36 -6.06 10.13
N ASP A 103 -12.45 -5.71 9.43
CA ASP A 103 -12.68 -6.09 8.04
C ASP A 103 -11.78 -5.31 7.09
N ALA A 104 -11.62 -3.99 7.30
CA ALA A 104 -10.75 -3.15 6.52
C ALA A 104 -9.27 -3.60 6.62
N VAL A 105 -8.79 -3.88 7.84
CA VAL A 105 -7.42 -4.38 8.07
C VAL A 105 -7.23 -5.77 7.48
N LYS A 106 -8.21 -6.66 7.62
CA LYS A 106 -8.18 -8.00 7.01
C LYS A 106 -8.08 -7.90 5.49
N MET A 107 -8.87 -7.02 4.88
CA MET A 107 -8.87 -6.82 3.43
C MET A 107 -7.54 -6.23 2.94
N LEU A 108 -6.97 -5.24 3.66
CA LEU A 108 -5.65 -4.67 3.37
C LEU A 108 -4.57 -5.74 3.36
N LYS A 109 -4.46 -6.51 4.44
CA LYS A 109 -3.46 -7.60 4.57
C LYS A 109 -3.61 -8.64 3.46
N ALA A 110 -4.83 -9.05 3.15
CA ALA A 110 -5.09 -10.01 2.08
C ALA A 110 -4.66 -9.47 0.71
N SER A 111 -4.88 -8.17 0.44
CA SER A 111 -4.49 -7.55 -0.81
C SER A 111 -2.97 -7.44 -0.96
N LEU A 112 -2.26 -7.06 0.11
CA LEU A 112 -0.79 -6.96 0.12
C LEU A 112 -0.13 -8.34 -0.05
N SER A 113 -0.67 -9.38 0.63
CA SER A 113 -0.24 -10.76 0.40
C SER A 113 -0.44 -11.19 -1.05
N ALA A 114 -1.61 -10.92 -1.63
CA ALA A 114 -1.89 -11.26 -3.02
C ALA A 114 -0.92 -10.58 -4.00
N VAL A 115 -0.58 -9.31 -3.77
CA VAL A 115 0.43 -8.58 -4.58
C VAL A 115 1.79 -9.26 -4.45
N ARG A 116 2.22 -9.59 -3.23
CA ARG A 116 3.49 -10.27 -2.97
C ARG A 116 3.56 -11.60 -3.69
N ASP A 117 2.55 -12.44 -3.52
CA ASP A 117 2.51 -13.78 -4.09
C ASP A 117 2.54 -13.72 -5.62
N ALA A 118 1.72 -12.87 -6.22
CA ALA A 118 1.66 -12.68 -7.66
C ALA A 118 3.00 -12.17 -8.22
N PHE A 119 3.61 -11.16 -7.59
CA PHE A 119 4.88 -10.61 -8.06
C PHE A 119 6.05 -11.59 -7.84
N THR A 120 6.04 -12.35 -6.76
CA THR A 120 7.06 -13.39 -6.49
C THR A 120 7.03 -14.49 -7.56
N GLN A 121 5.86 -14.85 -8.04
CA GLN A 121 5.69 -15.86 -9.08
C GLN A 121 5.96 -15.33 -10.50
N ALA A 122 5.75 -14.03 -10.73
CA ALA A 122 5.91 -13.44 -12.06
C ALA A 122 7.32 -13.63 -12.62
N THR A 123 7.43 -14.11 -13.85
CA THR A 123 8.68 -14.20 -14.60
C THR A 123 9.06 -12.86 -15.22
N GLY A 124 10.31 -12.72 -15.70
CA GLY A 124 10.75 -11.53 -16.45
C GLY A 124 9.88 -11.27 -17.68
N ASP A 125 9.58 -12.30 -18.45
CA ASP A 125 8.76 -12.22 -19.66
C ASP A 125 7.33 -11.79 -19.35
N GLU A 126 6.75 -12.28 -18.27
CA GLU A 126 5.43 -11.83 -17.79
C GLU A 126 5.43 -10.37 -17.37
N LEU A 127 6.48 -9.90 -16.70
CA LEU A 127 6.62 -8.50 -16.31
C LEU A 127 6.78 -7.58 -17.54
N ASP A 128 7.44 -8.03 -18.58
CA ASP A 128 7.65 -7.27 -19.83
C ASP A 128 6.47 -7.39 -20.80
N ARG A 129 5.53 -8.30 -20.54
CA ARG A 129 4.32 -8.48 -21.35
C ARG A 129 3.55 -7.17 -21.47
N ALA A 130 3.07 -6.90 -22.70
CA ALA A 130 2.20 -5.76 -22.97
C ALA A 130 0.90 -5.86 -22.15
N GLY A 131 0.48 -4.74 -21.61
CA GLY A 131 -0.76 -4.57 -20.87
C GLY A 131 -1.43 -3.24 -21.19
N ARG A 132 -2.48 -2.92 -20.47
CA ARG A 132 -3.16 -1.63 -20.54
C ARG A 132 -3.39 -1.07 -19.15
N PHE A 133 -3.26 0.25 -19.01
CA PHE A 133 -3.58 0.99 -17.81
C PHE A 133 -4.42 2.21 -18.19
N PHE A 134 -5.66 2.26 -17.73
CA PHE A 134 -6.65 3.27 -18.12
C PHE A 134 -6.81 3.41 -19.66
N GLY A 135 -6.75 2.28 -20.37
CA GLY A 135 -6.83 2.26 -21.84
C GLY A 135 -5.52 2.49 -22.55
N GLU A 136 -4.50 3.06 -21.90
CA GLU A 136 -3.19 3.34 -22.49
C GLU A 136 -2.29 2.10 -22.52
N PRO A 137 -1.53 1.89 -23.58
CA PRO A 137 -0.54 0.80 -23.68
C PRO A 137 0.54 0.92 -22.60
N THR A 138 0.88 -0.18 -21.97
CA THR A 138 1.92 -0.24 -20.95
C THR A 138 2.51 -1.66 -20.86
N SER A 139 3.40 -1.90 -19.88
CA SER A 139 3.85 -3.23 -19.49
C SER A 139 3.21 -3.65 -18.16
N VAL A 140 3.14 -4.97 -17.92
CA VAL A 140 2.69 -5.52 -16.63
C VAL A 140 3.57 -5.01 -15.49
N ARG A 141 4.89 -4.91 -15.70
CA ARG A 141 5.83 -4.32 -14.74
C ARG A 141 5.41 -2.93 -14.28
N ARG A 142 4.96 -2.08 -15.20
CA ARG A 142 4.51 -0.73 -14.85
C ARG A 142 3.21 -0.76 -14.03
N VAL A 143 2.33 -1.75 -14.23
CA VAL A 143 1.14 -1.92 -13.38
C VAL A 143 1.55 -2.25 -11.94
N TYR A 144 2.53 -3.13 -11.74
CA TYR A 144 3.06 -3.39 -10.40
C TYR A 144 3.69 -2.15 -9.76
N LEU A 145 4.47 -1.36 -10.51
CA LEU A 145 4.98 -0.07 -10.00
C LEU A 145 3.84 0.87 -9.56
N ARG A 146 2.71 0.85 -10.27
CA ARG A 146 1.54 1.64 -9.87
C ARG A 146 0.93 1.14 -8.56
N ILE A 147 0.97 -0.14 -8.26
CA ILE A 147 0.53 -0.68 -6.97
C ILE A 147 1.33 -0.03 -5.82
N LEU A 148 2.65 0.01 -5.92
CA LEU A 148 3.51 0.67 -4.92
C LEU A 148 3.21 2.16 -4.82
N ALA A 149 3.19 2.86 -5.94
CA ALA A 149 2.93 4.30 -5.97
C ALA A 149 1.56 4.63 -5.35
N HIS A 150 0.52 3.87 -5.69
CA HIS A 150 -0.83 4.03 -5.14
C HIS A 150 -0.87 3.78 -3.62
N GLY A 151 -0.17 2.73 -3.16
CA GLY A 151 -0.02 2.45 -1.74
C GLY A 151 0.64 3.61 -0.98
N HIS A 152 1.74 4.15 -1.51
CA HIS A 152 2.45 5.29 -0.90
C HIS A 152 1.65 6.61 -0.95
N GLU A 153 0.91 6.89 -2.04
CA GLU A 153 0.02 8.06 -2.14
C GLU A 153 -0.99 8.06 -0.97
N HIS A 154 -1.64 6.93 -0.74
CA HIS A 154 -2.65 6.82 0.31
C HIS A 154 -2.06 6.58 1.70
N MET A 155 -0.86 6.02 1.82
CA MET A 155 -0.12 6.00 3.08
C MET A 155 0.19 7.43 3.55
N GLY A 156 0.65 8.30 2.65
CA GLY A 156 0.83 9.72 2.94
C GLY A 156 -0.46 10.41 3.40
N GLN A 157 -1.60 10.07 2.77
CA GLN A 157 -2.92 10.54 3.19
C GLN A 157 -3.26 10.07 4.61
N LEU A 158 -3.06 8.80 4.95
CA LEU A 158 -3.29 8.27 6.31
C LEU A 158 -2.36 8.90 7.34
N VAL A 159 -1.09 9.17 6.99
CA VAL A 159 -0.15 9.90 7.85
C VAL A 159 -0.65 11.31 8.15
N ALA A 160 -1.18 12.01 7.14
CA ALA A 160 -1.80 13.32 7.36
C ALA A 160 -3.03 13.21 8.28
N TYR A 161 -3.86 12.18 8.10
CA TYR A 161 -5.03 11.94 8.93
C TYR A 161 -4.67 11.69 10.40
N VAL A 162 -3.71 10.81 10.70
CA VAL A 162 -3.31 10.53 12.07
C VAL A 162 -2.75 11.78 12.75
N ARG A 163 -1.96 12.60 12.03
CA ARG A 163 -1.46 13.88 12.54
C ARG A 163 -2.58 14.87 12.83
N THR A 164 -3.57 14.99 11.96
CA THR A 164 -4.75 15.85 12.16
C THR A 164 -5.58 15.40 13.38
N MET A 165 -5.60 14.09 13.65
CA MET A 165 -6.24 13.54 14.85
C MET A 165 -5.40 13.68 16.12
N GLY A 166 -4.24 14.35 16.09
CA GLY A 166 -3.33 14.50 17.24
C GLY A 166 -2.51 13.25 17.54
N MET A 167 -2.43 12.31 16.60
CA MET A 167 -1.67 11.06 16.74
C MET A 167 -0.32 11.18 16.01
N THR A 168 0.63 10.31 16.36
CA THR A 168 1.90 10.15 15.64
C THR A 168 1.88 8.90 14.78
N ALA A 169 2.66 8.90 13.68
CA ALA A 169 2.87 7.68 12.91
C ALA A 169 3.54 6.60 13.78
N PRO A 170 3.18 5.30 13.63
CA PRO A 170 3.65 4.22 14.51
C PRO A 170 5.06 3.72 14.15
N TRP A 171 5.95 4.62 13.74
CA TRP A 171 7.37 4.39 13.52
C TRP A 171 8.19 5.58 13.98
N PRO A 172 9.48 5.37 14.32
CA PRO A 172 10.34 6.44 14.80
C PRO A 172 10.47 7.58 13.77
N ASP A 173 10.43 8.82 14.25
CA ASP A 173 10.79 9.98 13.42
C ASP A 173 12.27 9.86 13.03
N PRO A 174 12.60 9.90 11.72
CA PRO A 174 13.97 9.86 11.26
C PRO A 174 14.86 10.96 11.89
N MET A 175 14.29 12.14 12.15
CA MET A 175 15.03 13.23 12.80
C MET A 175 15.34 12.93 14.26
N GLU A 176 14.44 12.29 15.00
CA GLU A 176 14.72 11.85 16.37
C GLU A 176 15.79 10.75 16.40
N MET A 177 15.77 9.84 15.42
CA MET A 177 16.85 8.84 15.26
C MET A 177 18.21 9.50 14.99
N VAL A 178 18.26 10.53 14.12
CA VAL A 178 19.49 11.29 13.83
C VAL A 178 19.98 12.03 15.06
N LYS A 179 19.09 12.75 15.75
CA LYS A 179 19.44 13.48 16.99
C LYS A 179 19.99 12.53 18.06
N SER A 180 19.35 11.38 18.25
CA SER A 180 19.82 10.36 19.20
C SER A 180 21.21 9.85 18.84
N ARG A 181 21.48 9.54 17.56
CA ARG A 181 22.80 9.09 17.10
C ARG A 181 23.86 10.17 17.29
N LEU A 182 23.54 11.43 16.97
CA LEU A 182 24.47 12.55 17.16
C LEU A 182 24.78 12.80 18.65
N ALA A 183 23.78 12.69 19.53
CA ALA A 183 23.98 12.82 20.97
C ALA A 183 24.91 11.73 21.54
N HIS A 184 24.85 10.50 21.00
CA HIS A 184 25.74 9.39 21.41
C HIS A 184 27.11 9.44 20.74
N ALA A 185 27.25 10.19 19.62
CA ALA A 185 28.51 10.38 18.91
C ALA A 185 29.30 11.63 19.40
N ALA A 186 28.78 12.38 20.38
CA ALA A 186 29.52 13.49 20.97
C ALA A 186 30.84 12.97 21.59
N PRO A 187 31.97 13.60 21.32
CA PRO A 187 33.27 13.09 21.75
C PRO A 187 33.31 12.98 23.28
N VAL A 188 33.78 11.83 23.77
CA VAL A 188 34.27 11.71 25.14
C VAL A 188 35.38 12.72 25.25
N VAL A 189 35.12 13.86 25.87
CA VAL A 189 36.18 14.85 26.17
C VAL A 189 37.11 14.15 27.12
N ASP A 190 38.29 13.80 26.60
CA ASP A 190 39.37 13.19 27.34
C ASP A 190 39.79 14.19 28.45
N SER A 191 39.36 13.92 29.69
CA SER A 191 39.73 14.71 30.87
C SER A 191 41.11 14.36 31.41
N ALA A 192 42.02 13.90 30.53
CA ALA A 192 43.40 13.58 30.86
C ALA A 192 44.36 14.65 30.31
N ARG A 193 44.25 15.87 30.75
CA ARG A 193 45.35 16.86 30.77
C ARG A 193 45.23 17.74 32.00
N GLN A 194 45.73 17.24 33.10
CA GLN A 194 46.31 18.05 34.19
C GLN A 194 47.67 17.46 34.56
#